data_c5f7d0c2c277623a199099471d7cc245
#
_entry.id   c5f7d0c2c277623a199099471d7cc245
#
_cell.length_a   1.000
_cell.length_b   1.000
_cell.length_c   1.000
_cell.angle_alpha   90.00
_cell.angle_beta   90.00
_cell.angle_gamma   90.00
#
_symmetry.space_group_name_H-M   'P 1'
#
loop_
_entity.id
_entity.type
_entity.pdbx_description
1 polymer ?
#
loop_
_entity_poly.entity_id
_entity_poly.type
_entity_poly.pdbx_seq_one_letter_code
_entity_poly.pdbx_strand_id
1 'polypeptide(L)'
;MPLTVRSAQDTDEDAVVALWRASNLVAGDKDPSADFQFARSGASSDVLVGVDEAGQVKASVMVGHDGHRGWLYYVAADPNARGQGLGRQIVKAAEEWLSDRGVSKAQLLVLTTNQTVVDFYDRLGFSVSPRIVMSKVLRNGKPHEPSP
;
A
#
# COMPACT_ATOMS: atom_id res chain seq x y z
N MET A 1 15.29 3.03 -12.63
CA MET A 1 14.18 2.74 -13.57
C MET A 1 13.03 3.68 -13.26
N PRO A 2 12.71 4.61 -14.17
CA PRO A 2 11.54 5.46 -13.97
C PRO A 2 10.26 4.67 -14.23
N LEU A 3 9.27 4.89 -13.39
CA LEU A 3 7.96 4.27 -13.53
C LEU A 3 6.95 5.31 -14.02
N THR A 4 5.99 4.86 -14.80
CA THR A 4 4.76 5.61 -15.03
C THR A 4 3.74 5.15 -13.99
N VAL A 5 3.27 6.08 -13.16
CA VAL A 5 2.29 5.75 -12.13
C VAL A 5 0.90 6.16 -12.58
N ARG A 6 -0.05 5.27 -12.41
CA ARG A 6 -1.47 5.50 -12.74
C ARG A 6 -2.37 4.72 -11.82
N SER A 7 -3.66 5.04 -11.84
CA SER A 7 -4.67 4.22 -11.15
C SER A 7 -4.73 2.84 -11.79
N ALA A 8 -4.90 1.83 -10.96
CA ALA A 8 -5.05 0.45 -11.43
C ALA A 8 -6.37 0.27 -12.16
N GLN A 9 -6.36 -0.58 -13.17
CA GLN A 9 -7.53 -1.01 -13.93
C GLN A 9 -7.87 -2.44 -13.55
N ASP A 10 -9.06 -2.92 -13.93
CA ASP A 10 -9.47 -4.31 -13.66
C ASP A 10 -8.45 -5.32 -14.19
N THR A 11 -7.86 -5.01 -15.34
CA THR A 11 -6.86 -5.88 -15.97
C THR A 11 -5.54 -5.94 -15.21
N ASP A 12 -5.32 -5.08 -14.23
CA ASP A 12 -4.11 -5.08 -13.42
C ASP A 12 -4.22 -6.00 -12.19
N GLU A 13 -5.42 -6.51 -11.88
CA GLU A 13 -5.64 -7.23 -10.63
C GLU A 13 -4.67 -8.41 -10.43
N ASP A 14 -4.54 -9.25 -11.44
CA ASP A 14 -3.69 -10.45 -11.32
C ASP A 14 -2.23 -10.08 -11.06
N ALA A 15 -1.72 -9.07 -11.77
CA ALA A 15 -0.34 -8.62 -11.61
C ALA A 15 -0.11 -7.97 -10.24
N VAL A 16 -1.06 -7.18 -9.76
CA VAL A 16 -0.97 -6.52 -8.45
C VAL A 16 -1.03 -7.57 -7.33
N VAL A 17 -1.96 -8.51 -7.40
CA VAL A 17 -2.08 -9.56 -6.38
C VAL A 17 -0.81 -10.42 -6.37
N ALA A 18 -0.26 -10.76 -7.54
CA ALA A 18 0.99 -11.51 -7.62
C ALA A 18 2.15 -10.74 -6.98
N LEU A 19 2.21 -9.42 -7.20
CA LEU A 19 3.22 -8.57 -6.59
C LEU A 19 3.08 -8.53 -5.07
N TRP A 20 1.86 -8.40 -4.57
CA TRP A 20 1.61 -8.40 -3.12
C TRP A 20 2.03 -9.72 -2.47
N ARG A 21 1.75 -10.85 -3.13
CA ARG A 21 2.18 -12.16 -2.63
C ARG A 21 3.70 -12.31 -2.64
N ALA A 22 4.34 -11.88 -3.72
CA ALA A 22 5.80 -11.93 -3.85
C ALA A 22 6.51 -11.04 -2.82
N SER A 23 5.81 -10.01 -2.32
CA SER A 23 6.34 -9.08 -1.33
C SER A 23 5.97 -9.47 0.12
N ASN A 24 5.38 -10.66 0.31
CA ASN A 24 4.96 -11.18 1.62
C ASN A 24 3.94 -10.28 2.33
N LEU A 25 3.07 -9.63 1.58
CA LEU A 25 2.06 -8.74 2.14
C LEU A 25 0.71 -9.41 2.35
N VAL A 26 0.54 -10.63 1.84
CA VAL A 26 -0.69 -11.40 1.98
C VAL A 26 -0.44 -12.52 2.97
N ALA A 27 -1.08 -12.47 4.13
CA ALA A 27 -0.90 -13.45 5.19
C ALA A 27 -2.26 -13.89 5.73
N GLY A 28 -2.33 -15.15 6.19
CA GLY A 28 -3.53 -15.69 6.83
C GLY A 28 -4.72 -15.76 5.89
N ASP A 29 -5.83 -15.25 6.35
CA ASP A 29 -7.11 -15.29 5.64
C ASP A 29 -7.43 -14.00 4.88
N LYS A 30 -6.42 -13.19 4.60
CA LYS A 30 -6.59 -12.01 3.75
C LYS A 30 -7.01 -12.42 2.35
N ASP A 31 -7.92 -11.63 1.77
CA ASP A 31 -8.36 -11.78 0.39
C ASP A 31 -7.86 -10.58 -0.41
N PRO A 32 -6.68 -10.69 -1.05
CA PRO A 32 -6.10 -9.55 -1.76
C PRO A 32 -6.93 -9.09 -2.96
N SER A 33 -7.62 -9.98 -3.64
CA SER A 33 -8.50 -9.60 -4.75
C SER A 33 -9.68 -8.77 -4.25
N ALA A 34 -10.30 -9.17 -3.15
CA ALA A 34 -11.39 -8.41 -2.54
C ALA A 34 -10.89 -7.05 -2.06
N ASP A 35 -9.73 -6.99 -1.45
CA ASP A 35 -9.12 -5.73 -1.00
C ASP A 35 -8.84 -4.80 -2.18
N PHE A 36 -8.31 -5.35 -3.26
CA PHE A 36 -8.04 -4.61 -4.50
C PHE A 36 -9.32 -3.96 -5.05
N GLN A 37 -10.38 -4.74 -5.16
CA GLN A 37 -11.65 -4.24 -5.70
C GLN A 37 -12.31 -3.24 -4.74
N PHE A 38 -12.28 -3.50 -3.44
CA PHE A 38 -12.89 -2.63 -2.46
C PHE A 38 -12.23 -1.24 -2.46
N ALA A 39 -10.91 -1.19 -2.48
CA ALA A 39 -10.18 0.08 -2.52
C ALA A 39 -10.49 0.86 -3.80
N ARG A 40 -10.55 0.18 -4.94
CA ARG A 40 -10.81 0.83 -6.23
C ARG A 40 -12.24 1.32 -6.39
N SER A 41 -13.19 0.70 -5.70
CA SER A 41 -14.60 1.09 -5.78
C SER A 41 -14.96 2.29 -4.90
N GLY A 42 -14.08 2.68 -3.98
CA GLY A 42 -14.34 3.76 -3.05
C GLY A 42 -14.02 5.14 -3.63
N ALA A 43 -14.75 6.15 -3.17
CA ALA A 43 -14.52 7.53 -3.59
C ALA A 43 -13.27 8.13 -2.93
N SER A 44 -12.84 7.57 -1.80
CA SER A 44 -11.75 8.09 -0.98
C SER A 44 -10.52 7.18 -0.96
N SER A 45 -10.47 6.21 -1.85
CA SER A 45 -9.35 5.26 -1.93
C SER A 45 -9.12 4.81 -3.36
N ASP A 46 -7.92 4.27 -3.59
CA ASP A 46 -7.54 3.74 -4.90
C ASP A 46 -6.36 2.79 -4.74
N VAL A 47 -6.06 2.07 -5.80
CA VAL A 47 -4.81 1.33 -5.94
C VAL A 47 -4.02 1.98 -7.07
N LEU A 48 -2.78 2.37 -6.79
CA LEU A 48 -1.89 2.93 -7.81
C LEU A 48 -0.90 1.86 -8.23
N VAL A 49 -0.60 1.83 -9.52
CA VAL A 49 0.41 0.93 -10.08
C VAL A 49 1.50 1.75 -10.74
N GLY A 50 2.73 1.30 -10.57
CA GLY A 50 3.89 1.83 -11.28
C GLY A 50 4.29 0.82 -12.35
N VAL A 51 4.28 1.25 -13.61
CA VAL A 51 4.59 0.38 -14.73
C VAL A 51 5.89 0.81 -15.40
N ASP A 52 6.63 -0.17 -15.90
CA ASP A 52 7.86 0.08 -16.64
C ASP A 52 7.57 0.38 -18.12
N GLU A 53 8.62 0.55 -18.91
CA GLU A 53 8.48 0.86 -20.34
C GLU A 53 7.79 -0.24 -21.13
N ALA A 54 7.88 -1.50 -20.65
CA ALA A 54 7.19 -2.64 -21.27
C ALA A 54 5.73 -2.76 -20.83
N GLY A 55 5.25 -1.86 -19.96
CA GLY A 55 3.89 -1.91 -19.44
C GLY A 55 3.68 -2.90 -18.32
N GLN A 56 4.75 -3.43 -17.74
CA GLN A 56 4.64 -4.38 -16.64
C GLN A 56 4.54 -3.66 -15.30
N VAL A 57 3.69 -4.17 -14.41
CA VAL A 57 3.55 -3.64 -13.06
C VAL A 57 4.78 -4.02 -12.23
N LYS A 58 5.49 -3.00 -11.76
CA LYS A 58 6.71 -3.16 -10.97
C LYS A 58 6.57 -2.64 -9.54
N ALA A 59 5.55 -1.84 -9.27
CA ALA A 59 5.27 -1.34 -7.92
C ALA A 59 3.79 -1.08 -7.79
N SER A 60 3.30 -1.10 -6.55
CA SER A 60 1.91 -0.74 -6.28
C SER A 60 1.75 -0.22 -4.86
N VAL A 61 0.66 0.49 -4.62
CA VAL A 61 0.26 0.95 -3.29
C VAL A 61 -1.25 1.09 -3.26
N MET A 62 -1.84 0.72 -2.12
CA MET A 62 -3.22 1.08 -1.82
C MET A 62 -3.18 2.37 -1.01
N VAL A 63 -3.90 3.38 -1.45
CA VAL A 63 -3.91 4.69 -0.81
C VAL A 63 -5.34 5.13 -0.57
N GLY A 64 -5.58 5.82 0.53
CA GLY A 64 -6.89 6.34 0.84
C GLY A 64 -6.86 7.31 1.99
N HIS A 65 -8.00 7.96 2.24
CA HIS A 65 -8.14 8.85 3.39
C HIS A 65 -9.53 8.71 4.01
N ASP A 66 -9.60 9.07 5.27
CA ASP A 66 -10.81 8.97 6.08
C ASP A 66 -11.46 10.34 6.34
N GLY A 67 -11.08 11.36 5.57
CA GLY A 67 -11.51 12.74 5.78
C GLY A 67 -10.66 13.48 6.82
N HIS A 68 -9.64 12.82 7.37
CA HIS A 68 -8.77 13.39 8.40
C HIS A 68 -7.30 13.09 8.10
N ARG A 69 -6.93 11.81 7.95
CA ARG A 69 -5.57 11.37 7.66
C ARG A 69 -5.56 10.52 6.40
N GLY A 70 -4.42 10.52 5.73
CA GLY A 70 -4.18 9.59 4.63
C GLY A 70 -3.49 8.33 5.14
N TRP A 71 -3.71 7.23 4.44
CA TRP A 71 -3.17 5.92 4.79
C TRP A 71 -2.61 5.21 3.57
N LEU A 72 -1.46 4.60 3.73
CA LEU A 72 -0.85 3.74 2.73
C LEU A 72 -0.88 2.29 3.21
N TYR A 73 -1.32 1.40 2.34
CA TYR A 73 -1.32 -0.05 2.58
C TYR A 73 -0.74 -0.76 1.36
N TYR A 74 -0.28 -1.97 1.53
CA TYR A 74 0.20 -2.80 0.43
C TYR A 74 1.23 -2.08 -0.44
N VAL A 75 2.18 -1.39 0.19
CA VAL A 75 3.30 -0.79 -0.54
C VAL A 75 4.21 -1.93 -0.99
N ALA A 76 4.32 -2.11 -2.29
CA ALA A 76 5.05 -3.22 -2.87
C ALA A 76 5.90 -2.78 -4.05
N ALA A 77 7.08 -3.36 -4.16
CA ALA A 77 7.97 -3.20 -5.29
C ALA A 77 8.50 -4.57 -5.71
N ASP A 78 8.75 -4.74 -6.99
CA ASP A 78 9.25 -6.02 -7.52
C ASP A 78 10.52 -6.42 -6.76
N PRO A 79 10.51 -7.57 -6.05
CA PRO A 79 11.68 -7.99 -5.29
C PRO A 79 12.89 -8.31 -6.16
N ASN A 80 12.69 -8.55 -7.45
CA ASN A 80 13.78 -8.79 -8.40
C ASN A 80 14.41 -7.51 -8.94
N ALA A 81 13.86 -6.35 -8.58
CA ALA A 81 14.34 -5.03 -9.05
C ALA A 81 14.77 -4.15 -7.87
N ARG A 82 15.38 -4.72 -6.87
CA ARG A 82 15.85 -4.00 -5.68
C ARG A 82 16.92 -2.99 -6.03
N GLY A 83 16.98 -1.91 -5.26
CA GLY A 83 17.99 -0.87 -5.45
C GLY A 83 17.69 0.11 -6.57
N GLN A 84 16.54 0.02 -7.21
CA GLN A 84 16.16 0.88 -8.34
C GLN A 84 15.21 2.00 -7.96
N GLY A 85 14.92 2.17 -6.67
CA GLY A 85 14.07 3.26 -6.19
C GLY A 85 12.60 3.10 -6.48
N LEU A 86 12.11 1.90 -6.75
CA LEU A 86 10.71 1.65 -7.10
C LEU A 86 9.78 1.95 -5.93
N GLY A 87 10.17 1.51 -4.72
CA GLY A 87 9.39 1.78 -3.50
C GLY A 87 9.26 3.27 -3.23
N ARG A 88 10.35 4.01 -3.39
CA ARG A 88 10.34 5.47 -3.24
C ARG A 88 9.38 6.12 -4.23
N GLN A 89 9.41 5.71 -5.49
CA GLN A 89 8.55 6.29 -6.51
C GLN A 89 7.08 6.05 -6.21
N ILE A 90 6.71 4.85 -5.79
CA ILE A 90 5.31 4.54 -5.53
C ILE A 90 4.79 5.23 -4.26
N VAL A 91 5.62 5.35 -3.23
CA VAL A 91 5.26 6.10 -2.01
C VAL A 91 5.05 7.57 -2.35
N LYS A 92 5.95 8.15 -3.14
CA LYS A 92 5.81 9.55 -3.56
C LYS A 92 4.51 9.77 -4.33
N ALA A 93 4.14 8.85 -5.21
CA ALA A 93 2.89 8.95 -5.96
C ALA A 93 1.68 8.90 -5.02
N ALA A 94 1.72 8.06 -3.99
CA ALA A 94 0.66 8.02 -2.98
C ALA A 94 0.57 9.33 -2.21
N GLU A 95 1.70 9.92 -1.84
CA GLU A 95 1.72 11.23 -1.18
C GLU A 95 1.10 12.32 -2.05
N GLU A 96 1.41 12.33 -3.34
CA GLU A 96 0.83 13.27 -4.30
C GLU A 96 -0.67 13.06 -4.43
N TRP A 97 -1.12 11.81 -4.50
CA TRP A 97 -2.55 11.48 -4.54
C TRP A 97 -3.30 12.06 -3.33
N LEU A 98 -2.72 11.93 -2.15
CA LEU A 98 -3.29 12.47 -0.92
C LEU A 98 -3.26 14.01 -0.92
N SER A 99 -2.13 14.58 -1.28
CA SER A 99 -1.95 16.03 -1.31
C SER A 99 -2.93 16.71 -2.27
N ASP A 100 -3.15 16.11 -3.44
CA ASP A 100 -4.10 16.61 -4.43
C ASP A 100 -5.54 16.65 -3.91
N ARG A 101 -5.84 15.86 -2.89
CA ARG A 101 -7.16 15.79 -2.26
C ARG A 101 -7.26 16.59 -0.96
N GLY A 102 -6.23 17.38 -0.65
CA GLY A 102 -6.21 18.24 0.53
C GLY A 102 -5.84 17.53 1.81
N VAL A 103 -5.34 16.31 1.73
CA VAL A 103 -4.89 15.58 2.91
C VAL A 103 -3.50 16.05 3.30
N SER A 104 -3.34 16.42 4.58
CA SER A 104 -2.10 17.03 5.06
C SER A 104 -1.12 16.07 5.72
N LYS A 105 -1.51 14.83 5.97
CA LYS A 105 -0.66 13.88 6.68
C LYS A 105 -0.92 12.46 6.19
N ALA A 106 0.15 11.78 5.81
CA ALA A 106 0.11 10.38 5.41
C ALA A 106 0.62 9.51 6.55
N GLN A 107 -0.03 8.39 6.79
CA GLN A 107 0.33 7.43 7.82
C GLN A 107 0.37 6.03 7.23
N LEU A 108 1.09 5.13 7.90
CA LEU A 108 1.12 3.73 7.56
C LEU A 108 1.42 2.92 8.81
N LEU A 109 1.18 1.62 8.73
CA LEU A 109 1.39 0.71 9.84
C LEU A 109 2.57 -0.22 9.52
N VAL A 110 3.47 -0.36 10.46
CA VAL A 110 4.63 -1.24 10.35
C VAL A 110 4.64 -2.14 11.57
N LEU A 111 4.88 -3.43 11.36
CA LEU A 111 5.08 -4.35 12.48
C LEU A 111 6.25 -3.88 13.34
N THR A 112 6.08 -3.88 14.64
CA THR A 112 7.10 -3.38 15.58
C THR A 112 8.45 -4.11 15.46
N THR A 113 8.42 -5.32 14.92
CA THR A 113 9.62 -6.15 14.73
C THR A 113 10.29 -5.92 13.38
N ASN A 114 9.71 -5.10 12.49
CA ASN A 114 10.23 -4.91 11.13
C ASN A 114 11.06 -3.63 11.03
N GLN A 115 12.24 -3.65 11.63
CA GLN A 115 13.11 -2.48 11.66
C GLN A 115 13.59 -2.04 10.27
N THR A 116 13.81 -3.00 9.37
CA THR A 116 14.23 -2.68 8.00
C THR A 116 13.21 -1.81 7.28
N VAL A 117 11.93 -2.10 7.47
CA VAL A 117 10.85 -1.30 6.87
C VAL A 117 10.76 0.06 7.54
N VAL A 118 10.90 0.13 8.87
CA VAL A 118 10.95 1.42 9.58
C VAL A 118 12.06 2.28 9.01
N ASP A 119 13.25 1.73 8.82
CA ASP A 119 14.40 2.47 8.28
C ASP A 119 14.11 2.97 6.86
N PHE A 120 13.44 2.17 6.04
CA PHE A 120 13.05 2.58 4.69
C PHE A 120 12.16 3.83 4.73
N TYR A 121 11.12 3.82 5.54
CA TYR A 121 10.21 4.96 5.63
C TYR A 121 10.86 6.17 6.32
N ASP A 122 11.75 5.93 7.29
CA ASP A 122 12.51 7.00 7.91
C ASP A 122 13.30 7.80 6.86
N ARG A 123 13.95 7.10 5.92
CA ARG A 123 14.68 7.74 4.82
C ARG A 123 13.78 8.53 3.87
N LEU A 124 12.49 8.22 3.86
CA LEU A 124 11.52 8.96 3.04
C LEU A 124 10.84 10.10 3.79
N GLY A 125 11.27 10.37 5.02
CA GLY A 125 10.76 11.48 5.83
C GLY A 125 9.63 11.12 6.77
N PHE A 126 9.27 9.83 6.88
CA PHE A 126 8.32 9.39 7.88
C PHE A 126 9.00 9.24 9.23
N SER A 127 8.25 9.44 10.30
CA SER A 127 8.76 9.22 11.64
C SER A 127 7.77 8.43 12.47
N VAL A 128 8.31 7.69 13.44
CA VAL A 128 7.47 6.87 14.32
C VAL A 128 6.59 7.78 15.18
N SER A 129 5.30 7.50 15.17
CA SER A 129 4.33 8.18 16.04
C SER A 129 3.80 7.13 17.01
N PRO A 130 4.08 7.26 18.32
CA PRO A 130 3.72 6.21 19.27
C PRO A 130 2.20 6.16 19.46
N ARG A 131 1.57 5.20 18.85
CA ARG A 131 0.14 4.94 18.92
C ARG A 131 -0.09 3.44 19.04
N ILE A 132 -1.19 3.08 19.62
CA ILE A 132 -1.65 1.69 19.66
C ILE A 132 -2.80 1.57 18.69
N VAL A 133 -2.74 0.57 17.79
CA VAL A 133 -3.83 0.25 16.90
C VAL A 133 -4.74 -0.76 17.59
N MET A 134 -6.00 -0.43 17.70
CA MET A 134 -7.02 -1.32 18.27
C MET A 134 -7.99 -1.69 17.15
N SER A 135 -8.27 -2.98 17.01
CA SER A 135 -9.08 -3.49 15.91
C SER A 135 -10.22 -4.37 16.44
N LYS A 136 -11.32 -4.35 15.73
CA LYS A 136 -12.48 -5.20 16.03
C LYS A 136 -13.09 -5.66 14.72
N VAL A 137 -13.32 -6.96 14.59
CA VAL A 137 -14.03 -7.51 13.43
C VAL A 137 -15.50 -7.16 13.53
N LEU A 138 -16.05 -6.54 12.49
CA LEU A 138 -17.43 -6.05 12.52
C LEU A 138 -18.43 -7.00 11.89
N ARG A 139 -17.98 -7.85 10.96
CA ARG A 139 -18.87 -8.69 10.17
C ARG A 139 -18.33 -10.10 10.02
N ASN A 140 -19.22 -10.99 9.52
CA ASN A 140 -18.94 -12.38 9.17
C ASN A 140 -18.72 -13.32 10.35
N GLY A 141 -19.04 -12.88 11.57
CA GLY A 141 -19.04 -13.74 12.75
C GLY A 141 -17.73 -14.45 13.05
N LYS A 142 -16.64 -14.06 12.43
CA LYS A 142 -15.33 -14.64 12.74
C LYS A 142 -14.85 -14.11 14.07
N PRO A 143 -14.30 -14.98 14.91
CA PRO A 143 -13.69 -14.54 16.15
C PRO A 143 -12.58 -13.53 15.88
N HIS A 144 -12.39 -12.61 16.81
CA HIS A 144 -11.28 -11.69 16.74
C HIS A 144 -9.97 -12.45 16.81
N GLU A 145 -9.15 -12.30 15.79
CA GLU A 145 -7.80 -12.82 15.78
C GLU A 145 -6.83 -11.65 15.80
N PRO A 146 -5.75 -11.75 16.60
CA PRO A 146 -4.74 -10.69 16.57
C PRO A 146 -4.15 -10.60 15.18
N SER A 147 -4.04 -9.39 14.65
CA SER A 147 -3.38 -9.17 13.37
C SER A 147 -1.90 -9.51 13.51
N PRO A 148 -1.33 -10.21 12.53
CA PRO A 148 0.10 -10.44 12.53
C PRO A 148 0.89 -9.16 12.36
#